data_b096d205f7a28c9337e49f8dc084b7aa
#
_entry.id   b096d205f7a28c9337e49f8dc084b7aa
#
_cell.length_a   1.000
_cell.length_b   1.000
_cell.length_c   1.000
_cell.angle_alpha   90.00
_cell.angle_beta   90.00
_cell.angle_gamma   90.00
#
_symmetry.space_group_name_H-M   'P 1'
#
loop_
_entity.id
_entity.type
_entity.pdbx_description
1 polymer ?
#
loop_
_entity_poly.entity_id
_entity_poly.type
_entity_poly.pdbx_seq_one_letter_code
_entity_poly.pdbx_strand_id
1 'polypeptide(L)'
;NNGFGMVLSHQNDGIFRGNGTLVIISDKRQNQTIIEDKAATFYSFSKGVSRQRYPTSLMGSIALFKQTLLDAQWYEQTNKKELNLSLESYNQNKFLPKIFILNNETDYYRLFSIADEFEIDFIVKGNGKEFAVSDQLKKFNFPLVIPLNFPNAYDISNPVYTDWLSLKKLKEWELAPYNLNIIAKNKIPFAITSSDLKNKKDFLKNLRIAVNHGLKKEDALKALTETPAKLINKYHLIGSIESGKKANFIICSDDIFIEGNIYENWVDGERNVIKEKNNEDIRGYYTFNSTSLKGLFV
;
A
#
# COMPACT_ATOMS: atom_id res chain seq x y z
N ASN A 1 -11.91 -5.66 9.24
CA ASN A 1 -10.71 -5.50 10.00
C ASN A 1 -9.61 -6.39 9.40
N ASN A 2 -8.57 -5.78 8.82
CA ASN A 2 -7.57 -6.47 8.00
C ASN A 2 -6.25 -6.69 8.77
N GLY A 3 -6.21 -6.43 10.07
CA GLY A 3 -5.01 -6.64 10.90
C GLY A 3 -3.93 -5.55 10.79
N PHE A 4 -4.22 -4.42 10.17
CA PHE A 4 -3.27 -3.31 10.16
C PHE A 4 -3.15 -2.66 11.55
N GLY A 5 -1.93 -2.43 12.01
CA GLY A 5 -1.63 -1.72 13.25
C GLY A 5 -1.28 -0.25 13.03
N MET A 6 -0.73 0.07 11.86
CA MET A 6 -0.28 1.43 11.51
C MET A 6 -0.65 1.79 10.09
N VAL A 7 -0.75 3.10 9.83
CA VAL A 7 -1.00 3.65 8.51
C VAL A 7 -0.14 4.89 8.28
N LEU A 8 0.39 5.02 7.06
CA LEU A 8 1.00 6.23 6.57
C LEU A 8 -0.06 7.03 5.83
N SER A 9 -0.45 8.16 6.39
CA SER A 9 -1.51 9.02 5.87
C SER A 9 -0.92 10.28 5.24
N HIS A 10 -1.50 10.71 4.11
CA HIS A 10 -1.14 11.96 3.44
C HIS A 10 -2.37 12.60 2.81
N GLN A 11 -2.29 13.89 2.46
CA GLN A 11 -3.32 14.56 1.69
C GLN A 11 -3.12 14.31 0.18
N ASN A 12 -4.24 14.12 -0.54
CA ASN A 12 -4.23 13.93 -1.98
C ASN A 12 -4.47 15.27 -2.71
N ASP A 13 -3.65 16.28 -2.40
CA ASP A 13 -3.80 17.65 -2.90
C ASP A 13 -2.48 18.16 -3.48
N GLY A 14 -2.51 18.55 -4.76
CA GLY A 14 -1.36 19.09 -5.48
C GLY A 14 -0.42 18.06 -6.09
N ILE A 15 0.59 18.57 -6.79
CA ILE A 15 1.70 17.80 -7.37
C ILE A 15 2.73 17.46 -6.28
N PHE A 16 3.13 18.46 -5.50
CA PHE A 16 3.86 18.31 -4.25
C PHE A 16 2.85 18.25 -3.11
N ARG A 17 2.61 17.05 -2.57
CA ARG A 17 1.53 16.78 -1.60
C ARG A 17 1.94 17.00 -0.14
N GLY A 18 3.19 17.43 0.06
CA GLY A 18 3.73 17.65 1.39
C GLY A 18 4.09 16.36 2.11
N ASN A 19 4.06 16.41 3.44
CA ASN A 19 4.49 15.31 4.29
C ASN A 19 3.35 14.33 4.59
N GLY A 20 3.70 13.06 4.75
CA GLY A 20 2.82 12.05 5.30
C GLY A 20 3.17 11.75 6.75
N THR A 21 2.16 11.48 7.53
CA THR A 21 2.23 11.18 8.96
C THR A 21 2.05 9.69 9.20
N LEU A 22 2.94 9.08 9.99
CA LEU A 22 2.79 7.70 10.44
C LEU A 22 1.96 7.67 11.72
N VAL A 23 0.83 6.96 11.66
CA VAL A 23 -0.15 6.90 12.76
C VAL A 23 -0.43 5.46 13.16
N ILE A 24 -0.63 5.23 14.47
CA ILE A 24 -1.16 3.99 15.01
C ILE A 24 -2.68 3.97 14.85
N ILE A 25 -3.23 2.82 14.47
CA ILE A 25 -4.68 2.62 14.40
C ILE A 25 -5.18 2.19 15.78
N SER A 26 -5.52 3.14 16.63
CA SER A 26 -6.06 2.88 17.98
C SER A 26 -7.11 3.92 18.35
N ASP A 27 -7.89 3.62 19.41
CA ASP A 27 -8.91 4.53 19.95
C ASP A 27 -8.34 5.60 20.90
N LYS A 28 -7.00 5.72 21.00
CA LYS A 28 -6.33 6.74 21.79
C LYS A 28 -6.56 8.15 21.23
N ARG A 29 -6.24 9.16 22.05
CA ARG A 29 -6.28 10.57 21.62
C ARG A 29 -5.34 10.78 20.43
N GLN A 30 -5.69 11.67 19.51
CA GLN A 30 -4.94 11.93 18.27
C GLN A 30 -3.44 12.20 18.50
N ASN A 31 -3.08 12.97 19.52
CA ASN A 31 -1.69 13.26 19.84
C ASN A 31 -0.89 12.04 20.34
N GLN A 32 -1.55 10.98 20.78
CA GLN A 32 -0.93 9.73 21.24
C GLN A 32 -0.81 8.70 20.12
N THR A 33 -1.51 8.90 19.03
CA THR A 33 -1.48 7.97 17.87
C THR A 33 -0.44 8.35 16.83
N ILE A 34 0.06 9.58 16.84
CA ILE A 34 1.08 10.04 15.91
C ILE A 34 2.45 9.49 16.36
N ILE A 35 3.06 8.67 15.52
CA ILE A 35 4.43 8.16 15.72
C ILE A 35 5.45 9.11 15.12
N GLU A 36 5.15 9.61 13.92
CA GLU A 36 6.03 10.53 13.21
C GLU A 36 5.17 11.43 12.32
N ASP A 37 5.22 12.73 12.52
CA ASP A 37 4.42 13.71 11.75
C ASP A 37 4.99 13.94 10.34
N LYS A 38 6.30 13.69 10.15
CA LYS A 38 7.01 13.83 8.88
C LYS A 38 7.73 12.52 8.54
N ALA A 39 6.96 11.47 8.24
CA ALA A 39 7.53 10.15 7.98
C ALA A 39 7.97 9.96 6.52
N ALA A 40 7.36 10.66 5.57
CA ALA A 40 7.69 10.62 4.15
C ALA A 40 7.16 11.87 3.45
N THR A 41 7.64 12.15 2.23
CA THR A 41 7.09 13.19 1.35
C THR A 41 6.35 12.54 0.18
N PHE A 42 5.28 13.18 -0.28
CA PHE A 42 4.40 12.62 -1.32
C PHE A 42 4.32 13.52 -2.55
N TYR A 43 4.34 12.87 -3.71
CA TYR A 43 4.32 13.50 -5.02
C TYR A 43 3.41 12.76 -6.00
N SER A 44 2.95 13.46 -7.04
CA SER A 44 2.23 12.83 -8.16
C SER A 44 2.23 13.76 -9.36
N PHE A 45 2.07 13.21 -10.57
CA PHE A 45 1.77 14.02 -11.75
C PHE A 45 0.30 14.46 -11.82
N SER A 46 -0.56 13.90 -10.97
CA SER A 46 -1.95 14.31 -10.83
C SER A 46 -2.11 15.26 -9.67
N LYS A 47 -2.78 16.38 -9.87
CA LYS A 47 -3.07 17.34 -8.79
C LYS A 47 -4.12 16.88 -7.77
N GLY A 48 -4.66 15.66 -7.93
CA GLY A 48 -5.61 15.08 -6.99
C GLY A 48 -6.87 15.93 -6.82
N VAL A 49 -7.18 16.29 -5.58
CA VAL A 49 -8.35 17.09 -5.23
C VAL A 49 -8.09 18.60 -5.27
N SER A 50 -6.92 19.04 -5.73
CA SER A 50 -6.57 20.45 -5.78
C SER A 50 -7.49 21.25 -6.67
N ARG A 51 -7.94 22.39 -6.15
CA ARG A 51 -8.78 23.36 -6.87
C ARG A 51 -7.99 24.38 -7.68
N GLN A 52 -6.67 24.33 -7.64
CA GLN A 52 -5.83 25.24 -8.43
C GLN A 52 -6.06 25.03 -9.92
N ARG A 53 -6.03 26.12 -10.67
CA ARG A 53 -6.27 26.07 -12.13
C ARG A 53 -5.11 25.40 -12.86
N TYR A 54 -3.87 25.64 -12.45
CA TYR A 54 -2.65 25.06 -13.05
C TYR A 54 -2.07 24.00 -12.12
N PRO A 55 -1.47 22.90 -12.67
CA PRO A 55 -1.43 22.52 -14.09
C PRO A 55 -2.74 21.89 -14.59
N THR A 56 -3.00 22.02 -15.90
CA THR A 56 -4.18 21.43 -16.58
C THR A 56 -3.83 20.19 -17.41
N SER A 57 -2.55 19.92 -17.62
CA SER A 57 -2.07 18.82 -18.45
C SER A 57 -0.91 18.09 -17.77
N LEU A 58 -0.64 16.87 -18.21
CA LEU A 58 0.51 16.09 -17.74
C LEU A 58 1.84 16.79 -18.04
N MET A 59 1.97 17.41 -19.23
CA MET A 59 3.17 18.20 -19.55
C MET A 59 3.38 19.36 -18.57
N GLY A 60 2.29 20.09 -18.26
CA GLY A 60 2.33 21.16 -17.26
C GLY A 60 2.68 20.63 -15.87
N SER A 61 2.22 19.44 -15.48
CA SER A 61 2.59 18.82 -14.21
C SER A 61 4.07 18.47 -14.15
N ILE A 62 4.62 17.91 -15.21
CA ILE A 62 6.04 17.57 -15.31
C ILE A 62 6.90 18.85 -15.29
N ALA A 63 6.49 19.87 -16.06
CA ALA A 63 7.20 21.16 -16.09
C ALA A 63 7.21 21.84 -14.73
N LEU A 64 6.05 21.89 -14.04
CA LEU A 64 5.94 22.40 -12.68
C LEU A 64 6.83 21.63 -11.71
N PHE A 65 6.84 20.29 -11.83
CA PHE A 65 7.64 19.44 -10.95
C PHE A 65 9.13 19.75 -11.11
N LYS A 66 9.64 19.76 -12.34
CA LYS A 66 11.05 20.07 -12.63
C LYS A 66 11.40 21.53 -12.21
N GLN A 67 10.53 22.48 -12.53
CA GLN A 67 10.75 23.88 -12.14
C GLN A 67 10.86 24.02 -10.62
N THR A 68 9.97 23.36 -9.86
CA THR A 68 10.04 23.40 -8.39
C THR A 68 11.34 22.82 -7.84
N LEU A 69 11.86 21.73 -8.45
CA LEU A 69 13.15 21.15 -8.05
C LEU A 69 14.30 22.14 -8.31
N LEU A 70 14.32 22.77 -9.48
CA LEU A 70 15.33 23.79 -9.84
C LEU A 70 15.23 25.01 -8.91
N ASP A 71 14.02 25.49 -8.65
CA ASP A 71 13.79 26.62 -7.75
C ASP A 71 14.25 26.30 -6.32
N ALA A 72 14.05 25.05 -5.86
CA ALA A 72 14.49 24.61 -4.55
C ALA A 72 16.00 24.54 -4.43
N GLN A 73 16.70 24.06 -5.48
CA GLN A 73 18.16 24.07 -5.57
C GLN A 73 18.70 25.49 -5.57
N TRP A 74 18.14 26.38 -6.41
CA TRP A 74 18.51 27.78 -6.45
C TRP A 74 18.29 28.47 -5.10
N TYR A 75 17.12 28.25 -4.45
CA TYR A 75 16.79 28.83 -3.17
C TYR A 75 17.75 28.39 -2.05
N GLU A 76 18.26 27.16 -2.09
CA GLU A 76 19.24 26.67 -1.12
C GLU A 76 20.59 27.36 -1.28
N GLN A 77 21.01 27.65 -2.53
CA GLN A 77 22.29 28.25 -2.85
C GLN A 77 22.31 29.78 -2.70
N THR A 78 21.15 30.41 -2.71
CA THR A 78 21.05 31.89 -2.67
C THR A 78 20.98 32.38 -1.22
N ASN A 79 21.54 33.55 -0.93
CA ASN A 79 21.41 34.24 0.37
C ASN A 79 19.98 34.76 0.58
N LYS A 80 19.01 33.88 0.66
CA LYS A 80 17.58 33.98 0.97
C LYS A 80 17.07 35.42 1.18
N LYS A 81 16.97 36.20 0.11
CA LYS A 81 16.49 37.60 0.17
C LYS A 81 14.99 37.69 0.44
N GLU A 82 14.22 36.68 -0.02
CA GLU A 82 12.79 36.58 0.15
C GLU A 82 12.42 35.24 0.76
N LEU A 83 11.57 35.25 1.78
CA LEU A 83 11.10 34.03 2.44
C LEU A 83 10.10 33.30 1.56
N ASN A 84 10.43 32.08 1.13
CA ASN A 84 9.53 31.16 0.44
C ASN A 84 9.34 29.90 1.28
N LEU A 85 8.23 29.83 2.02
CA LEU A 85 7.92 28.75 2.96
C LEU A 85 7.82 27.38 2.26
N SER A 86 7.38 27.33 0.99
CA SER A 86 7.24 26.07 0.25
C SER A 86 8.60 25.50 -0.14
N LEU A 87 9.50 26.32 -0.66
CA LEU A 87 10.85 25.89 -1.02
C LEU A 87 11.68 25.56 0.24
N GLU A 88 11.51 26.36 1.30
CA GLU A 88 12.12 26.08 2.60
C GLU A 88 11.68 24.71 3.14
N SER A 89 10.37 24.46 3.16
CA SER A 89 9.82 23.17 3.63
C SER A 89 10.31 22.00 2.78
N TYR A 90 10.37 22.16 1.44
CA TYR A 90 10.92 21.11 0.56
C TYR A 90 12.40 20.81 0.92
N ASN A 91 13.23 21.83 1.04
CA ASN A 91 14.67 21.67 1.34
C ASN A 91 14.91 21.08 2.74
N GLN A 92 14.12 21.47 3.74
CA GLN A 92 14.19 20.88 5.09
C GLN A 92 13.82 19.39 5.10
N ASN A 93 12.92 18.96 4.23
CA ASN A 93 12.39 17.60 4.18
C ASN A 93 13.06 16.72 3.08
N LYS A 94 14.11 17.20 2.41
CA LYS A 94 14.76 16.49 1.29
C LYS A 94 15.36 15.13 1.65
N PHE A 95 15.61 14.86 2.94
CA PHE A 95 16.15 13.59 3.46
C PHE A 95 15.08 12.54 3.75
N LEU A 96 13.81 12.94 3.75
CA LEU A 96 12.71 12.01 3.99
C LEU A 96 12.52 11.06 2.79
N PRO A 97 12.02 9.83 3.03
CA PRO A 97 11.58 8.95 1.97
C PRO A 97 10.58 9.66 1.04
N LYS A 98 10.79 9.57 -0.27
CA LYS A 98 9.99 10.25 -1.29
C LYS A 98 9.08 9.26 -1.98
N ILE A 99 7.78 9.36 -1.74
CA ILE A 99 6.77 8.47 -2.34
C ILE A 99 6.11 9.17 -3.50
N PHE A 100 6.30 8.62 -4.70
CA PHE A 100 5.68 9.14 -5.91
C PHE A 100 4.50 8.25 -6.34
N ILE A 101 3.32 8.86 -6.45
CA ILE A 101 2.08 8.15 -6.79
C ILE A 101 1.85 8.24 -8.29
N LEU A 102 1.83 7.07 -8.95
CA LEU A 102 1.58 6.93 -10.38
C LEU A 102 0.17 6.44 -10.65
N ASN A 103 -0.43 6.96 -11.72
CA ASN A 103 -1.76 6.55 -12.16
C ASN A 103 -1.72 5.62 -13.39
N ASN A 104 -0.65 5.70 -14.17
CA ASN A 104 -0.51 4.95 -15.40
C ASN A 104 0.85 4.25 -15.47
N GLU A 105 0.90 3.13 -16.16
CA GLU A 105 2.12 2.36 -16.39
C GLU A 105 3.19 3.14 -17.18
N THR A 106 2.78 4.07 -18.06
CA THR A 106 3.72 4.92 -18.81
C THR A 106 4.39 6.02 -17.99
N ASP A 107 3.85 6.33 -16.81
CA ASP A 107 4.41 7.35 -15.92
C ASP A 107 5.71 6.88 -15.25
N TYR A 108 5.96 5.56 -15.20
CA TYR A 108 7.25 5.01 -14.73
C TYR A 108 8.43 5.53 -15.55
N TYR A 109 8.31 5.60 -16.87
CA TYR A 109 9.37 6.12 -17.75
C TYR A 109 9.60 7.62 -17.53
N ARG A 110 8.53 8.38 -17.33
CA ARG A 110 8.60 9.83 -17.08
C ARG A 110 9.26 10.11 -15.74
N LEU A 111 8.87 9.35 -14.71
CA LEU A 111 9.48 9.48 -13.39
C LEU A 111 10.94 9.08 -13.39
N PHE A 112 11.28 8.00 -14.10
CA PHE A 112 12.68 7.56 -14.24
C PHE A 112 13.54 8.65 -14.85
N SER A 113 13.09 9.29 -15.93
CA SER A 113 13.82 10.40 -16.56
C SER A 113 14.06 11.58 -15.60
N ILE A 114 13.09 11.87 -14.72
CA ILE A 114 13.24 12.94 -13.71
C ILE A 114 14.16 12.47 -12.58
N ALA A 115 14.02 11.24 -12.12
CA ALA A 115 14.85 10.67 -11.07
C ALA A 115 16.34 10.67 -11.46
N ASP A 116 16.62 10.28 -12.71
CA ASP A 116 17.96 10.27 -13.30
C ASP A 116 18.54 11.69 -13.46
N GLU A 117 17.74 12.63 -13.98
CA GLU A 117 18.14 14.03 -14.20
C GLU A 117 18.48 14.78 -12.91
N PHE A 118 17.73 14.51 -11.84
CA PHE A 118 17.86 15.20 -10.55
C PHE A 118 18.53 14.37 -9.45
N GLU A 119 18.98 13.16 -9.77
CA GLU A 119 19.60 12.22 -8.83
C GLU A 119 18.73 11.98 -7.57
N ILE A 120 17.44 11.73 -7.79
CA ILE A 120 16.45 11.55 -6.71
C ILE A 120 15.97 10.09 -6.65
N ASP A 121 16.10 9.48 -5.48
CA ASP A 121 15.52 8.17 -5.20
C ASP A 121 14.04 8.31 -4.83
N PHE A 122 13.19 7.61 -5.57
CA PHE A 122 11.75 7.54 -5.29
C PHE A 122 11.32 6.14 -4.90
N ILE A 123 10.38 6.06 -3.96
CA ILE A 123 9.53 4.90 -3.73
C ILE A 123 8.28 5.11 -4.58
N VAL A 124 7.92 4.15 -5.40
CA VAL A 124 6.80 4.34 -6.33
C VAL A 124 5.55 3.61 -5.84
N LYS A 125 4.50 4.37 -5.54
CA LYS A 125 3.16 3.80 -5.37
C LYS A 125 2.53 3.64 -6.74
N GLY A 126 2.46 2.39 -7.18
CA GLY A 126 1.91 2.00 -8.47
C GLY A 126 0.38 1.87 -8.48
N ASN A 127 -0.13 1.34 -9.59
CA ASN A 127 -1.56 1.20 -9.86
C ASN A 127 -2.06 -0.26 -9.95
N GLY A 128 -1.18 -1.24 -9.68
CA GLY A 128 -1.50 -2.67 -9.78
C GLY A 128 -1.30 -3.28 -11.18
N LYS A 129 -0.68 -2.55 -12.12
CA LYS A 129 -0.39 -2.98 -13.49
C LYS A 129 1.10 -3.01 -13.81
N GLU A 130 1.93 -3.16 -12.81
CA GLU A 130 3.40 -3.14 -12.92
C GLU A 130 3.93 -4.28 -13.81
N PHE A 131 3.15 -5.37 -13.95
CA PHE A 131 3.46 -6.46 -14.89
C PHE A 131 3.66 -5.97 -16.33
N ALA A 132 2.99 -4.88 -16.73
CA ALA A 132 3.09 -4.33 -18.09
C ALA A 132 4.45 -3.67 -18.38
N VAL A 133 5.20 -3.29 -17.34
CA VAL A 133 6.51 -2.63 -17.43
C VAL A 133 7.59 -3.37 -16.65
N SER A 134 7.35 -4.64 -16.31
CA SER A 134 8.18 -5.44 -15.42
C SER A 134 9.65 -5.54 -15.86
N ASP A 135 9.91 -5.59 -17.17
CA ASP A 135 11.29 -5.67 -17.71
C ASP A 135 12.07 -4.38 -17.50
N GLN A 136 11.37 -3.24 -17.56
CA GLN A 136 11.97 -1.91 -17.36
C GLN A 136 12.14 -1.59 -15.89
N LEU A 137 11.25 -2.08 -15.01
CA LEU A 137 11.33 -1.83 -13.57
C LEU A 137 12.66 -2.30 -12.96
N LYS A 138 13.29 -3.35 -13.50
CA LYS A 138 14.64 -3.76 -13.10
C LYS A 138 15.69 -2.69 -13.34
N LYS A 139 15.55 -1.92 -14.43
CA LYS A 139 16.49 -0.83 -14.79
C LYS A 139 16.20 0.40 -13.94
N PHE A 140 14.92 0.66 -13.64
CA PHE A 140 14.52 1.83 -12.87
C PHE A 140 14.86 1.69 -11.38
N ASN A 141 14.93 0.45 -10.89
CA ASN A 141 15.30 0.10 -9.51
C ASN A 141 14.48 0.83 -8.43
N PHE A 142 13.23 1.21 -8.73
CA PHE A 142 12.34 1.82 -7.75
C PHE A 142 11.76 0.75 -6.81
N PRO A 143 11.86 0.93 -5.48
CA PRO A 143 11.02 0.19 -4.55
C PRO A 143 9.54 0.54 -4.78
N LEU A 144 8.65 -0.45 -4.66
CA LEU A 144 7.26 -0.31 -5.04
C LEU A 144 6.31 -0.39 -3.84
N VAL A 145 5.17 0.31 -3.92
CA VAL A 145 4.00 0.12 -3.07
C VAL A 145 2.83 -0.23 -3.97
N ILE A 146 2.36 -1.48 -3.92
CA ILE A 146 1.43 -2.04 -4.91
C ILE A 146 0.06 -2.26 -4.28
N PRO A 147 -1.03 -1.71 -4.86
CA PRO A 147 -2.38 -1.99 -4.42
C PRO A 147 -2.86 -3.36 -4.91
N LEU A 148 -3.66 -4.05 -4.09
CA LEU A 148 -4.31 -5.32 -4.46
C LEU A 148 -5.66 -5.07 -5.15
N ASN A 149 -5.67 -4.21 -6.16
CA ASN A 149 -6.87 -3.79 -6.86
C ASN A 149 -7.04 -4.62 -8.14
N PHE A 150 -7.72 -5.76 -8.03
CA PHE A 150 -7.98 -6.62 -9.18
C PHE A 150 -9.26 -6.20 -9.90
N PRO A 151 -9.27 -6.15 -11.25
CA PRO A 151 -10.47 -5.90 -12.03
C PRO A 151 -11.45 -7.07 -11.88
N ASN A 152 -12.74 -6.77 -11.85
CA ASN A 152 -13.77 -7.79 -11.89
C ASN A 152 -13.82 -8.48 -13.26
N ALA A 153 -14.33 -9.71 -13.30
CA ALA A 153 -14.61 -10.38 -14.55
C ALA A 153 -15.57 -9.53 -15.40
N TYR A 154 -15.33 -9.55 -16.70
CA TYR A 154 -16.21 -8.85 -17.62
C TYR A 154 -17.47 -9.68 -17.88
N ASP A 155 -18.60 -8.99 -18.03
CA ASP A 155 -19.83 -9.63 -18.50
C ASP A 155 -19.72 -9.89 -20.00
N ILE A 156 -19.70 -11.17 -20.37
CA ILE A 156 -19.63 -11.65 -21.75
C ILE A 156 -20.93 -12.35 -22.18
N SER A 157 -22.01 -12.23 -21.40
CA SER A 157 -23.30 -12.86 -21.70
C SER A 157 -23.96 -12.27 -22.96
N ASN A 158 -23.67 -11.01 -23.29
CA ASN A 158 -24.15 -10.35 -24.47
C ASN A 158 -23.01 -10.16 -25.51
N PRO A 159 -23.12 -10.71 -26.74
CA PRO A 159 -22.10 -10.58 -27.78
C PRO A 159 -21.70 -9.12 -28.10
N VAL A 160 -22.62 -8.17 -27.98
CA VAL A 160 -22.33 -6.74 -28.21
C VAL A 160 -21.30 -6.19 -27.20
N TYR A 161 -21.32 -6.69 -25.97
CA TYR A 161 -20.33 -6.26 -24.96
C TYR A 161 -18.96 -6.87 -25.21
N THR A 162 -18.90 -8.06 -25.82
CA THR A 162 -17.62 -8.71 -26.14
C THR A 162 -16.84 -7.95 -27.19
N ASP A 163 -17.52 -7.35 -28.18
CA ASP A 163 -16.88 -6.57 -29.25
C ASP A 163 -16.21 -5.28 -28.72
N TRP A 164 -16.65 -4.80 -27.54
CA TRP A 164 -16.08 -3.60 -26.92
C TRP A 164 -14.92 -3.91 -25.96
N LEU A 165 -14.61 -5.19 -25.75
CA LEU A 165 -13.49 -5.60 -24.91
C LEU A 165 -12.19 -5.64 -25.72
N SER A 166 -11.31 -4.69 -25.45
CA SER A 166 -9.97 -4.72 -26.05
C SER A 166 -9.12 -5.84 -25.43
N LEU A 167 -8.20 -6.40 -26.24
CA LEU A 167 -7.21 -7.38 -25.78
C LEU A 167 -6.41 -6.86 -24.58
N LYS A 168 -6.13 -5.55 -24.53
CA LYS A 168 -5.46 -4.91 -23.39
C LYS A 168 -6.26 -5.13 -22.09
N LYS A 169 -7.57 -4.87 -22.10
CA LYS A 169 -8.44 -5.06 -20.93
C LYS A 169 -8.50 -6.52 -20.48
N LEU A 170 -8.59 -7.46 -21.42
CA LEU A 170 -8.59 -8.89 -21.11
C LEU A 170 -7.27 -9.33 -20.46
N LYS A 171 -6.13 -8.89 -21.01
CA LYS A 171 -4.81 -9.16 -20.43
C LYS A 171 -4.63 -8.50 -19.05
N GLU A 172 -5.15 -7.30 -18.85
CA GLU A 172 -5.12 -6.65 -17.55
C GLU A 172 -5.89 -7.46 -16.50
N TRP A 173 -7.06 -7.99 -16.88
CA TRP A 173 -7.84 -8.85 -15.98
C TRP A 173 -7.14 -10.18 -15.69
N GLU A 174 -6.58 -10.83 -16.70
CA GLU A 174 -5.88 -12.11 -16.58
C GLU A 174 -4.61 -11.97 -15.73
N LEU A 175 -3.80 -10.92 -15.97
CA LEU A 175 -2.47 -10.77 -15.39
C LEU A 175 -2.45 -10.05 -14.02
N ALA A 176 -3.49 -9.32 -13.67
CA ALA A 176 -3.54 -8.57 -12.40
C ALA A 176 -3.25 -9.44 -11.16
N PRO A 177 -3.79 -10.67 -11.01
CA PRO A 177 -3.48 -11.54 -9.88
C PRO A 177 -2.01 -11.99 -9.83
N TYR A 178 -1.33 -12.07 -10.98
CA TYR A 178 0.07 -12.47 -11.08
C TYR A 178 1.05 -11.32 -10.84
N ASN A 179 0.58 -10.07 -10.78
CA ASN A 179 1.42 -8.89 -10.72
C ASN A 179 2.49 -8.98 -9.62
N LEU A 180 2.10 -9.28 -8.39
CA LEU A 180 3.04 -9.38 -7.27
C LEU A 180 4.07 -10.52 -7.44
N ASN A 181 3.66 -11.65 -8.00
CA ASN A 181 4.58 -12.76 -8.31
C ASN A 181 5.62 -12.35 -9.36
N ILE A 182 5.21 -11.61 -10.38
CA ILE A 182 6.11 -11.09 -11.42
C ILE A 182 7.14 -10.14 -10.79
N ILE A 183 6.72 -9.22 -9.94
CA ILE A 183 7.59 -8.27 -9.25
C ILE A 183 8.55 -8.99 -8.30
N ALA A 184 8.05 -9.95 -7.51
CA ALA A 184 8.87 -10.78 -6.62
C ALA A 184 9.95 -11.57 -7.37
N LYS A 185 9.60 -12.21 -8.50
CA LYS A 185 10.55 -12.92 -9.37
C LYS A 185 11.63 -11.99 -9.93
N ASN A 186 11.30 -10.74 -10.16
CA ASN A 186 12.25 -9.72 -10.60
C ASN A 186 13.13 -9.17 -9.46
N LYS A 187 12.93 -9.65 -8.22
CA LYS A 187 13.65 -9.23 -7.01
C LYS A 187 13.55 -7.72 -6.72
N ILE A 188 12.48 -7.09 -7.16
CA ILE A 188 12.19 -5.68 -6.87
C ILE A 188 11.56 -5.59 -5.48
N PRO A 189 12.10 -4.77 -4.56
CA PRO A 189 11.49 -4.58 -3.25
C PRO A 189 10.09 -3.99 -3.38
N PHE A 190 9.10 -4.59 -2.71
CA PHE A 190 7.74 -4.06 -2.74
C PHE A 190 7.02 -4.21 -1.41
N ALA A 191 6.15 -3.25 -1.15
CA ALA A 191 5.16 -3.27 -0.08
C ALA A 191 3.76 -3.40 -0.68
N ILE A 192 2.82 -3.92 0.10
CA ILE A 192 1.43 -4.08 -0.31
C ILE A 192 0.57 -3.04 0.41
N THR A 193 -0.35 -2.40 -0.32
CA THR A 193 -1.27 -1.42 0.24
C THR A 193 -2.73 -1.78 0.00
N SER A 194 -3.59 -1.38 0.93
CA SER A 194 -5.06 -1.43 0.75
C SER A 194 -5.62 -0.16 0.10
N SER A 195 -4.77 0.83 -0.25
CA SER A 195 -5.23 1.99 -1.00
C SER A 195 -5.80 1.56 -2.35
N ASP A 196 -6.69 2.37 -2.92
CA ASP A 196 -7.37 2.12 -4.20
C ASP A 196 -8.30 0.90 -4.25
N LEU A 197 -8.39 0.10 -3.18
CA LEU A 197 -9.44 -0.90 -3.08
C LEU A 197 -10.81 -0.23 -2.90
N LYS A 198 -11.76 -0.59 -3.75
CA LYS A 198 -13.16 -0.13 -3.64
C LYS A 198 -13.77 -0.55 -2.31
N ASN A 199 -13.57 -1.81 -1.94
CA ASN A 199 -13.97 -2.35 -0.66
C ASN A 199 -12.74 -2.84 0.11
N LYS A 200 -12.42 -2.18 1.22
CA LYS A 200 -11.25 -2.54 2.05
C LYS A 200 -11.35 -3.96 2.65
N LYS A 201 -12.57 -4.51 2.77
CA LYS A 201 -12.79 -5.89 3.26
C LYS A 201 -12.24 -6.95 2.31
N ASP A 202 -12.09 -6.63 1.03
CA ASP A 202 -11.56 -7.57 0.03
C ASP A 202 -10.03 -7.73 0.09
N PHE A 203 -9.35 -7.00 0.96
CA PHE A 203 -7.89 -7.01 1.04
C PHE A 203 -7.31 -8.42 1.24
N LEU A 204 -7.75 -9.13 2.28
CA LEU A 204 -7.27 -10.49 2.57
C LEU A 204 -7.66 -11.49 1.48
N LYS A 205 -8.86 -11.35 0.91
CA LYS A 205 -9.30 -12.15 -0.23
C LYS A 205 -8.36 -11.97 -1.43
N ASN A 206 -8.05 -10.72 -1.76
CA ASN A 206 -7.19 -10.42 -2.90
C ASN A 206 -5.74 -10.84 -2.63
N LEU A 207 -5.27 -10.74 -1.39
CA LEU A 207 -3.95 -11.26 -0.99
C LEU A 207 -3.85 -12.78 -1.22
N ARG A 208 -4.86 -13.53 -0.81
CA ARG A 208 -4.94 -14.99 -1.06
C ARG A 208 -4.98 -15.32 -2.54
N ILE A 209 -5.70 -14.54 -3.34
CA ILE A 209 -5.69 -14.68 -4.79
C ILE A 209 -4.28 -14.49 -5.34
N ALA A 210 -3.52 -13.48 -4.91
CA ALA A 210 -2.14 -13.29 -5.34
C ALA A 210 -1.22 -14.45 -4.95
N VAL A 211 -1.38 -14.99 -3.73
CA VAL A 211 -0.62 -16.18 -3.28
C VAL A 211 -0.98 -17.40 -4.13
N ASN A 212 -2.25 -17.64 -4.41
CA ASN A 212 -2.70 -18.74 -5.28
C ASN A 212 -2.19 -18.59 -6.73
N HIS A 213 -1.83 -17.37 -7.15
CA HIS A 213 -1.21 -17.08 -8.45
C HIS A 213 0.32 -16.99 -8.38
N GLY A 214 0.92 -17.61 -7.36
CA GLY A 214 2.35 -17.91 -7.28
C GLY A 214 3.18 -16.95 -6.44
N LEU A 215 2.61 -15.94 -5.79
CA LEU A 215 3.33 -15.15 -4.79
C LEU A 215 3.67 -16.04 -3.58
N LYS A 216 4.94 -16.12 -3.20
CA LYS A 216 5.36 -16.88 -2.02
C LYS A 216 4.84 -16.21 -0.74
N LYS A 217 4.44 -17.01 0.23
CA LYS A 217 3.94 -16.53 1.54
C LYS A 217 4.96 -15.67 2.27
N GLU A 218 6.23 -16.04 2.20
CA GLU A 218 7.35 -15.30 2.81
C GLU A 218 7.49 -13.91 2.18
N ASP A 219 7.38 -13.80 0.85
CA ASP A 219 7.44 -12.52 0.14
C ASP A 219 6.21 -11.66 0.46
N ALA A 220 5.02 -12.28 0.54
CA ALA A 220 3.79 -11.61 0.96
C ALA A 220 3.90 -11.08 2.39
N LEU A 221 4.43 -11.88 3.33
CA LEU A 221 4.63 -11.45 4.71
C LEU A 221 5.61 -10.28 4.81
N LYS A 222 6.76 -10.37 4.13
CA LYS A 222 7.74 -9.27 4.06
C LYS A 222 7.13 -8.00 3.48
N ALA A 223 6.33 -8.12 2.42
CA ALA A 223 5.68 -7.00 1.77
C ALA A 223 4.61 -6.32 2.64
N LEU A 224 4.09 -7.01 3.66
CA LEU A 224 3.13 -6.48 4.62
C LEU A 224 3.77 -5.92 5.89
N THR A 225 5.01 -6.30 6.20
CA THR A 225 5.65 -6.03 7.50
C THR A 225 7.02 -5.35 7.34
N GLU A 226 8.02 -6.10 6.98
CA GLU A 226 9.42 -5.68 6.94
C GLU A 226 9.67 -4.61 5.87
N THR A 227 9.22 -4.85 4.63
CA THR A 227 9.49 -3.95 3.50
C THR A 227 8.89 -2.56 3.72
N PRO A 228 7.59 -2.39 4.05
CA PRO A 228 7.04 -1.05 4.30
C PRO A 228 7.75 -0.32 5.44
N ALA A 229 8.16 -1.03 6.49
CA ALA A 229 8.92 -0.42 7.59
C ALA A 229 10.30 0.05 7.16
N LYS A 230 10.99 -0.70 6.30
CA LYS A 230 12.29 -0.30 5.72
C LYS A 230 12.16 0.89 4.79
N LEU A 231 11.12 0.90 3.93
CA LEU A 231 10.89 1.98 2.97
C LEU A 231 10.72 3.36 3.64
N ILE A 232 10.13 3.39 4.83
CA ILE A 232 9.94 4.63 5.60
C ILE A 232 10.99 4.82 6.70
N ASN A 233 12.11 4.07 6.67
CA ASN A 233 13.21 4.12 7.64
C ASN A 233 12.77 3.87 9.11
N LYS A 234 11.74 3.04 9.33
CA LYS A 234 11.18 2.72 10.66
C LYS A 234 11.33 1.25 11.07
N TYR A 235 12.20 0.49 10.39
CA TYR A 235 12.39 -0.93 10.69
C TYR A 235 12.95 -1.19 12.10
N HIS A 236 13.66 -0.22 12.68
CA HIS A 236 14.13 -0.30 14.07
C HIS A 236 12.98 -0.25 15.09
N LEU A 237 11.80 0.24 14.69
CA LEU A 237 10.63 0.43 15.55
C LEU A 237 9.52 -0.60 15.29
N ILE A 238 9.33 -1.02 14.04
CA ILE A 238 8.23 -1.86 13.55
C ILE A 238 8.71 -2.81 12.45
N GLY A 239 7.85 -3.74 12.01
CA GLY A 239 8.07 -4.58 10.83
C GLY A 239 8.57 -6.00 11.14
N SER A 240 8.84 -6.31 12.42
CA SER A 240 9.14 -7.67 12.91
C SER A 240 8.75 -7.80 14.38
N ILE A 241 8.66 -9.04 14.86
CA ILE A 241 8.42 -9.36 16.27
C ILE A 241 9.78 -9.61 16.92
N GLU A 242 10.35 -8.56 17.48
CA GLU A 242 11.66 -8.57 18.14
C GLU A 242 11.63 -7.72 19.41
N SER A 243 12.50 -8.06 20.36
CA SER A 243 12.63 -7.25 21.59
C SER A 243 13.04 -5.81 21.28
N GLY A 244 12.37 -4.85 21.90
CA GLY A 244 12.60 -3.42 21.69
C GLY A 244 11.73 -2.78 20.59
N LYS A 245 11.01 -3.58 19.79
CA LYS A 245 10.05 -3.07 18.79
C LYS A 245 8.64 -2.99 19.37
N LYS A 246 7.79 -2.17 18.72
CA LYS A 246 6.38 -2.06 19.09
C LYS A 246 5.65 -3.38 18.86
N ALA A 247 4.85 -3.77 19.83
CA ALA A 247 4.07 -5.02 19.79
C ALA A 247 2.85 -4.86 18.87
N ASN A 248 3.10 -5.01 17.55
CA ASN A 248 2.08 -5.01 16.51
C ASN A 248 2.07 -6.37 15.83
N PHE A 249 1.05 -7.17 16.11
CA PHE A 249 0.89 -8.49 15.52
C PHE A 249 -0.57 -8.93 15.53
N ILE A 250 -0.87 -9.94 14.73
CA ILE A 250 -2.20 -10.54 14.65
C ILE A 250 -2.16 -11.98 15.18
N ILE A 251 -3.27 -12.41 15.78
CA ILE A 251 -3.49 -13.81 16.15
C ILE A 251 -4.59 -14.35 15.24
N CYS A 252 -4.27 -15.41 14.52
CA CYS A 252 -5.14 -16.05 13.53
C CYS A 252 -5.50 -17.47 13.92
N SER A 253 -6.61 -17.98 13.36
CA SER A 253 -7.03 -19.37 13.55
C SER A 253 -6.11 -20.36 12.86
N ASP A 254 -5.56 -19.94 11.71
CA ASP A 254 -4.73 -20.75 10.82
C ASP A 254 -3.91 -19.80 9.92
N ASP A 255 -3.26 -20.33 8.89
CA ASP A 255 -2.50 -19.56 7.92
C ASP A 255 -3.37 -18.50 7.23
N ILE A 256 -3.04 -17.22 7.49
CA ILE A 256 -3.77 -16.06 6.96
C ILE A 256 -3.77 -16.00 5.43
N PHE A 257 -2.76 -16.59 4.79
CA PHE A 257 -2.62 -16.64 3.34
C PHE A 257 -3.47 -17.72 2.67
N ILE A 258 -4.09 -18.61 3.45
CA ILE A 258 -4.99 -19.66 2.97
C ILE A 258 -6.42 -19.37 3.42
N GLU A 259 -6.76 -19.69 4.67
CA GLU A 259 -8.12 -19.61 5.22
C GLU A 259 -8.19 -18.90 6.57
N GLY A 260 -7.05 -18.61 7.20
CA GLY A 260 -6.97 -18.10 8.54
C GLY A 260 -7.86 -16.87 8.78
N ASN A 261 -8.63 -16.89 9.86
CA ASN A 261 -9.39 -15.75 10.34
C ASN A 261 -8.58 -15.01 11.41
N ILE A 262 -8.59 -13.70 11.37
CA ILE A 262 -7.98 -12.89 12.42
C ILE A 262 -8.91 -12.89 13.63
N TYR A 263 -8.41 -13.39 14.77
CA TYR A 263 -9.10 -13.31 16.05
C TYR A 263 -8.77 -12.03 16.80
N GLU A 264 -7.49 -11.69 16.83
CA GLU A 264 -7.00 -10.53 17.58
C GLU A 264 -6.04 -9.72 16.72
N ASN A 265 -6.09 -8.41 16.88
CA ASN A 265 -5.11 -7.47 16.36
C ASN A 265 -4.49 -6.72 17.54
N TRP A 266 -3.22 -6.98 17.79
CA TRP A 266 -2.46 -6.28 18.82
C TRP A 266 -1.78 -5.06 18.21
N VAL A 267 -2.05 -3.91 18.76
CA VAL A 267 -1.55 -2.63 18.25
C VAL A 267 -0.92 -1.85 19.40
N ASP A 268 0.38 -1.59 19.29
CA ASP A 268 1.18 -0.93 20.32
C ASP A 268 1.04 -1.60 21.73
N GLY A 269 0.92 -2.93 21.73
CA GLY A 269 0.72 -3.73 22.93
C GLY A 269 -0.72 -3.81 23.43
N GLU A 270 -1.67 -3.12 22.80
CA GLU A 270 -3.09 -3.18 23.15
C GLU A 270 -3.81 -4.26 22.35
N ARG A 271 -4.57 -5.08 23.08
CA ARG A 271 -5.34 -6.19 22.49
C ARG A 271 -6.68 -5.71 21.93
N ASN A 272 -6.89 -5.91 20.64
CA ASN A 272 -8.18 -5.67 19.98
C ASN A 272 -8.78 -7.00 19.52
N VAL A 273 -9.87 -7.43 20.14
CA VAL A 273 -10.60 -8.65 19.74
C VAL A 273 -11.46 -8.34 18.52
N ILE A 274 -11.21 -9.07 17.42
CA ILE A 274 -11.95 -8.92 16.16
C ILE A 274 -13.04 -9.97 16.07
N LYS A 275 -12.73 -11.20 16.48
CA LYS A 275 -13.63 -12.34 16.51
C LYS A 275 -13.39 -13.12 17.79
N GLU A 276 -14.41 -13.40 18.54
CA GLU A 276 -14.26 -14.25 19.70
C GLU A 276 -13.86 -15.67 19.28
N LYS A 277 -12.89 -16.25 20.00
CA LYS A 277 -12.64 -17.68 19.90
C LYS A 277 -13.83 -18.38 20.54
N ASN A 278 -14.53 -19.21 19.79
CA ASN A 278 -15.39 -20.20 20.43
C ASN A 278 -14.44 -21.18 21.14
N ASN A 279 -14.23 -20.97 22.43
CA ASN A 279 -13.37 -21.81 23.24
C ASN A 279 -14.03 -23.14 23.65
N GLU A 280 -15.32 -23.28 23.38
CA GLU A 280 -16.04 -24.50 23.63
C GLU A 280 -16.13 -25.30 22.33
N ASP A 281 -15.38 -26.38 22.26
CA ASP A 281 -15.62 -27.40 21.25
C ASP A 281 -16.89 -28.16 21.65
N ILE A 282 -18.00 -27.76 21.06
CA ILE A 282 -19.30 -28.38 21.29
C ILE A 282 -19.47 -29.66 20.45
N ARG A 283 -18.46 -30.09 19.68
CA ARG A 283 -18.50 -31.36 18.96
C ARG A 283 -18.29 -32.51 19.94
N GLY A 284 -19.19 -33.45 19.94
CA GLY A 284 -19.10 -34.61 20.84
C GLY A 284 -20.36 -35.46 20.78
N TYR A 285 -20.36 -36.59 21.48
CA TYR A 285 -21.53 -37.41 21.65
C TYR A 285 -22.33 -36.87 22.83
N TYR A 286 -23.59 -36.52 22.55
CA TYR A 286 -24.50 -36.03 23.56
C TYR A 286 -25.51 -37.10 23.92
N THR A 287 -25.71 -37.36 25.22
CA THR A 287 -26.79 -38.19 25.72
C THR A 287 -27.92 -37.34 26.28
N PHE A 288 -29.08 -37.44 25.72
CA PHE A 288 -30.28 -36.82 26.28
C PHE A 288 -30.79 -37.60 27.49
N ASN A 289 -30.71 -37.01 28.67
CA ASN A 289 -31.35 -37.53 29.90
C ASN A 289 -32.73 -36.90 30.04
N SER A 290 -33.68 -37.32 29.20
CA SER A 290 -35.10 -36.95 29.37
C SER A 290 -35.89 -38.23 29.55
N THR A 291 -36.86 -38.20 30.47
CA THR A 291 -37.75 -39.34 30.74
C THR A 291 -38.64 -39.69 29.54
N SER A 292 -38.75 -38.85 28.53
CA SER A 292 -39.57 -39.04 27.34
C SER A 292 -38.80 -39.33 26.05
N LEU A 293 -37.48 -39.12 26.01
CA LEU A 293 -36.65 -39.35 24.81
C LEU A 293 -35.28 -39.96 25.22
N LYS A 294 -35.10 -41.23 24.96
CA LYS A 294 -33.80 -41.89 25.03
C LYS A 294 -33.29 -42.08 23.59
N GLY A 295 -32.28 -41.32 23.20
CA GLY A 295 -31.62 -41.45 21.90
C GLY A 295 -30.20 -40.91 21.93
N LEU A 296 -29.33 -41.50 21.13
CA LEU A 296 -28.01 -40.95 20.82
C LEU A 296 -28.16 -40.06 19.56
N PHE A 297 -27.73 -38.81 19.67
CA PHE A 297 -27.61 -37.93 18.51
C PHE A 297 -26.13 -37.65 18.27
N VAL A 298 -25.72 -37.76 17.02
CA VAL A 298 -24.36 -37.50 16.55
C VAL A 298 -24.28 -36.10 15.95
#